data_e934a6b31e542a5b1a2d6fb8a4aac9c9
#
_entry.id   e934a6b31e542a5b1a2d6fb8a4aac9c9
#
_cell.length_a   1.000
_cell.length_b   1.000
_cell.length_c   1.000
_cell.angle_alpha   90.00
_cell.angle_beta   90.00
_cell.angle_gamma   90.00
#
_symmetry.space_group_name_H-M   'P 1'
#
loop_
_entity.id
_entity.type
_entity.pdbx_description
1 polymer ?
#
loop_
_entity_poly.entity_id
_entity_poly.type
_entity_poly.pdbx_seq_one_letter_code
_entity_poly.pdbx_strand_id
1 'polypeptide(L)'
;MIDPKPMLLLAAALLLGGCDLTSKSGASEGASANAFGGNASAGTADRTTASNALTNVELARLIGTKIGAALNDDDRRFAYEAQIKALESGSPGAPMPWRNPASGRYGNIVPGPVYDRRGSQCRGYSHSVTIAGQLEIARGTACRSPDGVWTAIG
;
A
#
# COMPACT_ATOMS: atom_id res chain seq x y z
N MET A 1 31.73 3.58 -42.62
CA MET A 1 31.58 2.13 -42.90
C MET A 1 30.39 1.66 -42.09
N ILE A 2 29.32 1.42 -42.78
CA ILE A 2 27.98 1.13 -42.25
C ILE A 2 27.74 -0.35 -42.55
N ASP A 3 27.62 -1.21 -41.54
CA ASP A 3 27.16 -2.58 -41.75
C ASP A 3 25.69 -2.71 -41.33
N PRO A 4 24.83 -3.05 -42.26
CA PRO A 4 23.46 -3.44 -41.94
C PRO A 4 23.39 -4.97 -41.88
N LYS A 5 22.96 -5.53 -40.74
CA LYS A 5 22.59 -6.95 -40.65
C LYS A 5 21.08 -7.11 -40.45
N PRO A 6 20.49 -8.11 -41.12
CA PRO A 6 19.07 -8.11 -41.45
C PRO A 6 18.19 -8.79 -40.39
N MET A 7 17.04 -8.22 -40.30
CA MET A 7 15.69 -8.74 -40.05
C MET A 7 15.57 -10.27 -40.11
N LEU A 8 15.20 -10.89 -39.02
CA LEU A 8 14.61 -12.24 -39.03
C LEU A 8 13.23 -12.19 -38.37
N LEU A 9 12.24 -12.19 -39.26
CA LEU A 9 10.83 -12.42 -38.95
C LEU A 9 10.67 -13.88 -38.53
N LEU A 10 10.12 -14.12 -37.36
CA LEU A 10 9.51 -15.40 -37.04
C LEU A 10 8.09 -15.16 -36.53
N ALA A 11 7.18 -15.37 -37.47
CA ALA A 11 5.76 -15.55 -37.18
C ALA A 11 5.55 -16.98 -36.66
N ALA A 12 4.90 -17.14 -35.54
CA ALA A 12 4.31 -18.41 -35.14
C ALA A 12 2.92 -18.15 -34.55
N ALA A 13 1.97 -18.72 -35.25
CA ALA A 13 0.55 -18.63 -35.05
C ALA A 13 0.03 -19.61 -33.98
N LEU A 14 -1.15 -19.25 -33.43
CA LEU A 14 -2.28 -20.08 -33.02
C LEU A 14 -2.08 -21.10 -31.88
N LEU A 15 -2.90 -20.94 -30.86
CA LEU A 15 -3.95 -21.94 -30.56
C LEU A 15 -5.03 -21.34 -29.65
N LEU A 16 -6.23 -21.35 -30.14
CA LEU A 16 -7.51 -21.15 -29.47
C LEU A 16 -7.71 -22.24 -28.41
N GLY A 17 -8.06 -21.86 -27.21
CA GLY A 17 -8.58 -22.74 -26.19
C GLY A 17 -9.75 -22.06 -25.47
N GLY A 18 -10.94 -22.21 -26.02
CA GLY A 18 -12.18 -21.84 -25.35
C GLY A 18 -12.49 -22.82 -24.24
N CYS A 19 -12.82 -22.34 -23.05
CA CYS A 19 -13.55 -23.08 -22.03
C CYS A 19 -14.88 -22.39 -21.78
N ASP A 20 -15.87 -22.95 -22.42
CA ASP A 20 -17.29 -22.73 -22.17
C ASP A 20 -17.65 -23.44 -20.88
N LEU A 21 -18.07 -22.72 -19.86
CA LEU A 21 -18.66 -23.26 -18.64
C LEU A 21 -20.11 -22.79 -18.55
N THR A 22 -20.96 -23.50 -19.28
CA THR A 22 -22.40 -23.49 -19.08
C THR A 22 -22.73 -24.07 -17.70
N SER A 23 -23.04 -23.23 -16.73
CA SER A 23 -23.68 -23.65 -15.47
C SER A 23 -25.18 -23.74 -15.64
N LYS A 24 -25.61 -24.95 -15.64
CA LYS A 24 -26.99 -25.44 -15.71
C LYS A 24 -27.75 -25.04 -14.44
N SER A 25 -28.84 -24.31 -14.61
CA SER A 25 -29.85 -24.01 -13.59
C SER A 25 -30.51 -25.33 -13.11
N GLY A 26 -30.40 -25.58 -11.82
CA GLY A 26 -31.21 -26.59 -11.14
C GLY A 26 -32.18 -25.90 -10.21
N ALA A 27 -33.45 -25.85 -10.59
CA ALA A 27 -34.53 -25.48 -9.72
C ALA A 27 -34.76 -26.56 -8.68
N SER A 28 -34.86 -26.20 -7.43
CA SER A 28 -35.39 -27.05 -6.37
C SER A 28 -36.25 -26.16 -5.46
N GLU A 29 -37.55 -26.32 -5.64
CA GLU A 29 -38.57 -25.78 -4.73
C GLU A 29 -38.48 -26.54 -3.40
N GLY A 30 -38.40 -25.81 -2.32
CA GLY A 30 -38.49 -26.28 -0.97
C GLY A 30 -38.89 -25.16 -0.04
N ALA A 31 -40.20 -25.01 0.14
CA ALA A 31 -40.79 -24.08 1.09
C ALA A 31 -40.42 -24.49 2.53
N SER A 32 -39.89 -23.56 3.31
CA SER A 32 -40.09 -23.51 4.76
C SER A 32 -39.91 -22.10 5.26
N ALA A 33 -41.00 -21.54 5.66
CA ALA A 33 -41.08 -20.26 6.39
C ALA A 33 -40.41 -20.43 7.75
N ASN A 34 -39.45 -19.54 8.04
CA ASN A 34 -39.15 -19.12 9.40
C ASN A 34 -38.81 -17.62 9.36
N ALA A 35 -39.81 -16.85 9.71
CA ALA A 35 -39.69 -15.46 10.07
C ALA A 35 -38.89 -15.35 11.37
N PHE A 36 -37.64 -14.88 11.29
CA PHE A 36 -37.00 -14.16 12.38
C PHE A 36 -36.23 -12.99 11.76
N GLY A 37 -36.82 -11.82 11.91
CA GLY A 37 -36.17 -10.56 11.61
C GLY A 37 -34.92 -10.41 12.48
N GLY A 38 -33.79 -10.36 11.85
CA GLY A 38 -32.50 -10.02 12.42
C GLY A 38 -31.79 -9.11 11.44
N ASN A 39 -31.99 -7.81 11.60
CA ASN A 39 -31.29 -6.78 10.86
C ASN A 39 -29.80 -6.80 11.27
N ALA A 40 -28.97 -7.57 10.57
CA ALA A 40 -27.55 -7.69 10.83
C ALA A 40 -26.72 -7.21 9.62
N SER A 41 -27.02 -6.01 9.12
CA SER A 41 -26.21 -5.37 8.06
C SER A 41 -25.52 -4.08 8.48
N ALA A 42 -25.48 -3.75 9.79
CA ALA A 42 -24.87 -2.51 10.28
C ALA A 42 -23.43 -2.64 10.81
N GLY A 43 -22.85 -3.86 10.83
CA GLY A 43 -21.56 -4.09 11.49
C GLY A 43 -20.32 -4.04 10.62
N THR A 44 -20.44 -4.15 9.29
CA THR A 44 -19.27 -4.29 8.42
C THR A 44 -18.77 -2.95 7.88
N ALA A 45 -19.67 -2.02 7.60
CA ALA A 45 -19.30 -0.69 7.11
C ALA A 45 -18.61 0.16 8.18
N ASP A 46 -19.03 0.02 9.43
CA ASP A 46 -18.48 0.80 10.56
C ASP A 46 -17.07 0.36 10.94
N ARG A 47 -16.77 -0.94 10.91
CA ARG A 47 -15.41 -1.46 11.14
C ARG A 47 -14.43 -1.06 10.07
N THR A 48 -14.85 -1.04 8.80
CA THR A 48 -14.00 -0.64 7.69
C THR A 48 -13.69 0.85 7.75
N THR A 49 -14.68 1.67 8.10
CA THR A 49 -14.52 3.12 8.25
C THR A 49 -13.62 3.47 9.44
N ALA A 50 -13.80 2.80 10.58
CA ALA A 50 -12.96 2.98 11.75
C ALA A 50 -11.51 2.49 11.52
N SER A 51 -11.33 1.36 10.86
CA SER A 51 -10.01 0.84 10.47
C SER A 51 -9.29 1.79 9.52
N ASN A 52 -9.99 2.33 8.52
CA ASN A 52 -9.44 3.30 7.59
C ASN A 52 -9.07 4.63 8.28
N ALA A 53 -9.88 5.07 9.24
CA ALA A 53 -9.61 6.29 10.00
C ALA A 53 -8.37 6.15 10.89
N LEU A 54 -8.21 5.02 11.58
CA LEU A 54 -7.02 4.73 12.38
C LEU A 54 -5.76 4.61 11.51
N THR A 55 -5.86 3.95 10.35
CA THR A 55 -4.78 3.86 9.37
C THR A 55 -4.38 5.24 8.85
N ASN A 56 -5.32 6.14 8.62
CA ASN A 56 -5.04 7.49 8.17
C ASN A 56 -4.31 8.35 9.21
N VAL A 57 -4.64 8.18 10.50
CA VAL A 57 -3.97 8.91 11.59
C VAL A 57 -2.53 8.42 11.78
N GLU A 58 -2.32 7.11 11.86
CA GLU A 58 -0.97 6.52 11.97
C GLU A 58 -0.13 6.80 10.72
N LEU A 59 -0.75 6.75 9.56
CA LEU A 59 -0.16 7.13 8.29
C LEU A 59 0.32 8.58 8.31
N ALA A 60 -0.52 9.53 8.75
CA ALA A 60 -0.16 10.94 8.82
C ALA A 60 1.02 11.19 9.77
N ARG A 61 1.10 10.44 10.87
CA ARG A 61 2.24 10.50 11.81
C ARG A 61 3.53 9.97 11.18
N LEU A 62 3.45 8.84 10.46
CA LEU A 62 4.63 8.23 9.84
C LEU A 62 5.17 9.03 8.66
N ILE A 63 4.32 9.61 7.83
CA ILE A 63 4.77 10.38 6.65
C ILE A 63 4.92 11.89 6.90
N GLY A 64 4.56 12.34 8.09
CA GLY A 64 4.56 13.76 8.47
C GLY A 64 3.27 14.49 8.06
N THR A 65 2.79 15.34 8.94
CA THR A 65 1.49 16.02 8.78
C THR A 65 1.43 16.90 7.52
N LYS A 66 2.51 17.61 7.18
CA LYS A 66 2.57 18.47 6.00
C LYS A 66 2.51 17.69 4.70
N ILE A 67 3.29 16.61 4.59
CA ILE A 67 3.26 15.70 3.44
C ILE A 67 1.92 15.01 3.36
N GLY A 68 1.45 14.43 4.47
CA GLY A 68 0.17 13.72 4.51
C GLY A 68 -1.03 14.58 4.11
N ALA A 69 -1.04 15.86 4.47
CA ALA A 69 -2.11 16.78 4.08
C ALA A 69 -2.12 17.10 2.56
N ALA A 70 -0.97 17.02 1.91
CA ALA A 70 -0.84 17.32 0.48
C ALA A 70 -1.05 16.11 -0.44
N LEU A 71 -1.16 14.90 0.12
CA LEU A 71 -1.38 13.66 -0.59
C LEU A 71 -2.87 13.28 -0.57
N ASN A 72 -3.37 12.73 -1.68
CA ASN A 72 -4.68 12.08 -1.69
C ASN A 72 -4.61 10.70 -1.00
N ASP A 73 -5.75 10.01 -0.84
CA ASP A 73 -5.82 8.76 -0.09
C ASP A 73 -4.98 7.63 -0.74
N ASP A 74 -4.99 7.54 -2.07
CA ASP A 74 -4.17 6.56 -2.79
C ASP A 74 -2.68 6.87 -2.66
N ASP A 75 -2.28 8.14 -2.81
CA ASP A 75 -0.89 8.57 -2.61
C ASP A 75 -0.42 8.21 -1.21
N ARG A 76 -1.26 8.46 -0.18
CA ARG A 76 -0.95 8.11 1.20
C ARG A 76 -0.76 6.62 1.38
N ARG A 77 -1.58 5.79 0.74
CA ARG A 77 -1.45 4.34 0.80
C ARG A 77 -0.12 3.88 0.21
N PHE A 78 0.26 4.33 -1.00
CA PHE A 78 1.56 4.02 -1.60
C PHE A 78 2.73 4.48 -0.73
N ALA A 79 2.65 5.69 -0.18
CA ALA A 79 3.65 6.24 0.72
C ALA A 79 3.80 5.42 2.00
N TYR A 80 2.68 4.98 2.59
CA TYR A 80 2.66 4.17 3.80
C TYR A 80 3.24 2.77 3.59
N GLU A 81 2.81 2.08 2.53
CA GLU A 81 3.33 0.75 2.19
C GLU A 81 4.85 0.78 2.03
N ALA A 82 5.37 1.78 1.33
CA ALA A 82 6.80 1.97 1.19
C ALA A 82 7.49 2.35 2.51
N GLN A 83 6.85 3.16 3.36
CA GLN A 83 7.36 3.52 4.67
C GLN A 83 7.52 2.28 5.57
N ILE A 84 6.49 1.43 5.64
CA ILE A 84 6.55 0.19 6.41
C ILE A 84 7.64 -0.73 5.86
N LYS A 85 7.69 -0.91 4.55
CA LYS A 85 8.73 -1.74 3.91
C LYS A 85 10.14 -1.22 4.19
N ALA A 86 10.34 0.11 4.18
CA ALA A 86 11.62 0.72 4.52
C ALA A 86 12.01 0.47 5.99
N LEU A 87 11.05 0.57 6.90
CA LEU A 87 11.28 0.30 8.33
C LEU A 87 11.57 -1.18 8.60
N GLU A 88 10.87 -2.10 7.92
CA GLU A 88 11.04 -3.55 8.10
C GLU A 88 12.37 -4.05 7.54
N SER A 89 12.66 -3.77 6.28
CA SER A 89 13.73 -4.42 5.53
C SER A 89 14.66 -3.48 4.77
N GLY A 90 14.44 -2.16 4.84
CA GLY A 90 15.29 -1.20 4.14
C GLY A 90 16.73 -1.19 4.68
N SER A 91 17.71 -1.15 3.79
CA SER A 91 19.11 -0.96 4.19
C SER A 91 19.32 0.46 4.71
N PRO A 92 20.06 0.66 5.82
CA PRO A 92 20.33 1.99 6.36
C PRO A 92 20.96 2.91 5.31
N GLY A 93 20.37 4.11 5.14
CA GLY A 93 20.84 5.09 4.18
C GLY A 93 20.42 4.85 2.73
N ALA A 94 19.87 3.68 2.39
CA ALA A 94 19.40 3.40 1.04
C ALA A 94 17.99 3.94 0.82
N PRO A 95 17.73 4.69 -0.26
CA PRO A 95 16.39 5.19 -0.56
C PRO A 95 15.46 4.07 -1.02
N MET A 96 14.26 4.04 -0.48
CA MET A 96 13.15 3.21 -0.93
C MET A 96 12.12 4.08 -1.64
N PRO A 97 12.03 3.99 -2.98
CA PRO A 97 11.11 4.81 -3.74
C PRO A 97 9.68 4.28 -3.69
N TRP A 98 8.73 5.19 -3.83
CA TRP A 98 7.35 4.88 -4.11
C TRP A 98 6.80 5.79 -5.20
N ARG A 99 5.77 5.34 -5.90
CA ARG A 99 5.07 6.10 -6.93
C ARG A 99 3.63 5.66 -7.03
N ASN A 100 2.73 6.63 -7.14
CA ASN A 100 1.36 6.41 -7.53
C ASN A 100 1.22 6.65 -9.04
N PRO A 101 0.94 5.62 -9.85
CA PRO A 101 0.84 5.79 -11.31
C PRO A 101 -0.38 6.62 -11.73
N ALA A 102 -1.45 6.66 -10.91
CA ALA A 102 -2.66 7.41 -11.22
C ALA A 102 -2.48 8.92 -11.06
N SER A 103 -1.84 9.36 -9.98
CA SER A 103 -1.56 10.78 -9.72
C SER A 103 -0.22 11.25 -10.26
N GLY A 104 0.68 10.33 -10.60
CA GLY A 104 2.06 10.60 -10.97
C GLY A 104 2.95 11.04 -9.78
N ARG A 105 2.41 11.12 -8.56
CA ARG A 105 3.18 11.47 -7.37
C ARG A 105 4.16 10.39 -6.99
N TYR A 106 5.29 10.81 -6.44
CA TYR A 106 6.36 9.91 -6.02
C TYR A 106 7.16 10.51 -4.87
N GLY A 107 7.85 9.63 -4.17
CA GLY A 107 8.71 10.01 -3.07
C GLY A 107 9.74 8.94 -2.75
N ASN A 108 10.57 9.21 -1.74
CA ASN A 108 11.58 8.29 -1.26
C ASN A 108 11.57 8.25 0.27
N ILE A 109 11.75 7.07 0.82
CA ILE A 109 12.00 6.89 2.25
C ILE A 109 13.44 6.42 2.42
N VAL A 110 14.18 7.07 3.31
CA VAL A 110 15.54 6.66 3.70
C VAL A 110 15.51 6.24 5.16
N PRO A 111 15.57 4.94 5.47
CA PRO A 111 15.62 4.46 6.84
C PRO A 111 17.03 4.61 7.42
N GLY A 112 17.10 4.89 8.71
CA GLY A 112 18.34 4.83 9.49
C GLY A 112 18.69 3.40 9.94
N PRO A 113 19.74 3.23 10.72
CA PRO A 113 20.04 1.95 11.36
C PRO A 113 18.95 1.57 12.38
N VAL A 114 18.80 0.27 12.61
CA VAL A 114 17.99 -0.26 13.71
C VAL A 114 18.74 -0.04 15.00
N TYR A 115 18.05 0.38 16.06
CA TYR A 115 18.58 0.47 17.41
C TYR A 115 17.52 0.06 18.43
N ASP A 116 17.95 -0.37 19.60
CA ASP A 116 17.05 -0.69 20.71
C ASP A 116 16.73 0.57 21.52
N ARG A 117 15.47 0.71 21.88
CA ARG A 117 15.00 1.72 22.83
C ARG A 117 14.01 1.09 23.80
N ARG A 118 14.45 0.87 25.02
CA ARG A 118 13.63 0.28 26.07
C ARG A 118 13.01 -1.08 25.70
N GLY A 119 13.77 -1.92 25.03
CA GLY A 119 13.31 -3.24 24.58
C GLY A 119 12.49 -3.25 23.29
N SER A 120 12.35 -2.10 22.62
CA SER A 120 11.68 -2.00 21.32
C SER A 120 12.69 -1.68 20.22
N GLN A 121 12.58 -2.33 19.07
CA GLN A 121 13.34 -1.97 17.89
C GLN A 121 12.84 -0.64 17.33
N CYS A 122 13.74 0.32 17.14
CA CYS A 122 13.41 1.63 16.62
C CYS A 122 14.30 1.96 15.42
N ARG A 123 13.78 2.82 14.53
CA ARG A 123 14.53 3.36 13.39
C ARG A 123 14.17 4.83 13.18
N GLY A 124 15.18 5.66 12.97
CA GLY A 124 14.98 6.97 12.36
C GLY A 124 14.69 6.82 10.87
N TYR A 125 14.00 7.79 10.29
CA TYR A 125 13.75 7.85 8.85
C TYR A 125 13.63 9.28 8.36
N SER A 126 13.84 9.46 7.06
CA SER A 126 13.40 10.64 6.33
C SER A 126 12.50 10.23 5.16
N HIS A 127 11.41 10.94 4.97
CA HIS A 127 10.47 10.76 3.88
C HIS A 127 10.44 12.02 3.04
N SER A 128 10.77 11.94 1.78
CA SER A 128 10.79 13.06 0.84
C SER A 128 9.73 12.86 -0.25
N VAL A 129 9.01 13.92 -0.57
CA VAL A 129 7.98 13.94 -1.63
C VAL A 129 8.06 15.27 -2.36
N THR A 130 7.92 15.25 -3.68
CA THR A 130 7.80 16.49 -4.46
C THR A 130 6.33 16.88 -4.57
N ILE A 131 6.00 18.07 -4.04
CA ILE A 131 4.65 18.64 -4.01
C ILE A 131 4.67 19.97 -4.71
N ALA A 132 3.89 20.15 -5.76
CA ALA A 132 3.84 21.37 -6.56
C ALA A 132 5.25 21.87 -7.00
N GLY A 133 6.14 20.94 -7.37
CA GLY A 133 7.50 21.23 -7.78
C GLY A 133 8.50 21.51 -6.66
N GLN A 134 8.06 21.50 -5.40
CA GLN A 134 8.91 21.69 -4.23
C GLN A 134 9.17 20.38 -3.50
N LEU A 135 10.41 20.16 -3.08
CA LEU A 135 10.79 19.00 -2.29
C LEU A 135 10.42 19.22 -0.82
N GLU A 136 9.49 18.43 -0.32
CA GLU A 136 9.12 18.39 1.09
C GLU A 136 9.79 17.19 1.76
N ILE A 137 10.36 17.39 2.94
CA ILE A 137 11.03 16.33 3.71
C ILE A 137 10.47 16.30 5.12
N ALA A 138 9.94 15.15 5.50
CA ALA A 138 9.60 14.82 6.88
C ALA A 138 10.68 13.90 7.48
N ARG A 139 11.02 14.12 8.74
CA ARG A 139 11.91 13.25 9.51
C ARG A 139 11.20 12.79 10.75
N GLY A 140 11.44 11.55 11.14
CA GLY A 140 10.83 10.97 12.31
C GLY A 140 11.59 9.76 12.82
N THR A 141 11.07 9.20 13.88
CA THR A 141 11.47 7.91 14.43
C THR A 141 10.24 7.05 14.56
N ALA A 142 10.33 5.78 14.20
CA ALA A 142 9.31 4.78 14.48
C ALA A 142 9.91 3.67 15.34
N CYS A 143 9.09 3.12 16.24
CA CYS A 143 9.42 1.94 17.02
C CYS A 143 8.42 0.83 16.73
N ARG A 144 8.89 -0.40 16.80
CA ARG A 144 8.07 -1.59 16.61
C ARG A 144 7.44 -1.98 17.93
N SER A 145 6.13 -2.07 17.96
CA SER A 145 5.37 -2.55 19.13
C SER A 145 5.47 -4.07 19.27
N PRO A 146 5.08 -4.65 20.43
CA PRO A 146 5.15 -6.10 20.65
C PRO A 146 4.31 -6.93 19.68
N ASP A 147 3.24 -6.38 19.13
CA ASP A 147 2.40 -6.95 18.08
C ASP A 147 2.98 -6.78 16.66
N GLY A 148 4.18 -6.21 16.56
CA GLY A 148 4.93 -6.09 15.31
C GLY A 148 4.62 -4.83 14.48
N VAL A 149 3.76 -3.94 14.95
CA VAL A 149 3.35 -2.73 14.23
C VAL A 149 4.35 -1.60 14.44
N TRP A 150 4.74 -0.92 13.37
CA TRP A 150 5.57 0.28 13.43
C TRP A 150 4.73 1.51 13.75
N THR A 151 5.06 2.19 14.83
CA THR A 151 4.37 3.41 15.28
C THR A 151 5.36 4.57 15.38
N ALA A 152 4.97 5.72 14.84
CA ALA A 152 5.78 6.93 14.97
C ALA A 152 5.83 7.39 16.42
N ILE A 153 7.04 7.74 16.88
CA ILE A 153 7.29 8.37 18.17
C ILE A 153 7.82 9.77 17.95
N GLY A 154 7.14 10.75 18.49
CA GLY A 154 7.51 12.16 18.39
C GLY A 154 7.82 12.74 19.73
#